data_43a6226c8773ad52ef939a38b2a62626
#
_entry.id   43a6226c8773ad52ef939a38b2a62626
#
_cell.length_a   1.000
_cell.length_b   1.000
_cell.length_c   1.000
_cell.angle_alpha   90.00
_cell.angle_beta   90.00
_cell.angle_gamma   90.00
#
_symmetry.space_group_name_H-M   'P 1'
#
loop_
_entity.id
_entity.type
_entity.pdbx_description
1 polymer ?
#
loop_
_entity_poly.entity_id
_entity_poly.type
_entity_poly.pdbx_seq_one_letter_code
_entity_poly.pdbx_strand_id
1 'polypeptide(L)'
;MTHDIVVIGAGPAGLTAGIFAVRRSMDVVVLGDPTSMSTMEEATLVDDWPGMPGVAGPELFAKMTAHAKKLGVLVKQEKALEIRSKGKLFVVKTDKAEYEAKTVIIATGAKHRKAMVPGEEKFAGRGVSYCANCDGPIFKGRKVAVIGGGDTAATYALLMEQIGAETSLIHRRDELRAVDTYRKELKKSKVKLILNSVLKEIKGDKMVKSIVVQDVNTKKLTDIPMDGVFVAIGTVPASELGKNVGIKTDESGFIIVDRSQMTSVPGVFAAGDCSNNKTKRIVTSAAEGSIAAEMAYEHIREAEL
;
A
#
# COMPACT_ATOMS: atom_id res chain seq x y z
N MET A 1 16.02 -17.85 -21.72
CA MET A 1 16.52 -16.48 -21.98
C MET A 1 16.65 -15.82 -20.61
N THR A 2 17.82 -15.29 -20.28
CA THR A 2 18.09 -14.70 -18.96
C THR A 2 17.88 -13.19 -19.05
N HIS A 3 16.97 -12.65 -18.26
CA HIS A 3 16.74 -11.22 -18.15
C HIS A 3 17.79 -10.53 -17.26
N ASP A 4 18.05 -9.26 -17.49
CA ASP A 4 18.86 -8.49 -16.56
C ASP A 4 18.08 -8.27 -15.25
N ILE A 5 16.80 -7.88 -15.35
CA ILE A 5 15.94 -7.63 -14.21
C ILE A 5 14.58 -8.32 -14.37
N VAL A 6 14.13 -9.02 -13.34
CA VAL A 6 12.72 -9.38 -13.17
C VAL A 6 12.12 -8.52 -12.05
N VAL A 7 11.08 -7.76 -12.39
CA VAL A 7 10.33 -6.93 -11.43
C VAL A 7 9.02 -7.62 -11.05
N ILE A 8 8.78 -7.81 -9.77
CA ILE A 8 7.58 -8.47 -9.24
C ILE A 8 6.64 -7.43 -8.66
N GLY A 9 5.56 -7.16 -9.36
CA GLY A 9 4.56 -6.13 -9.05
C GLY A 9 4.53 -5.03 -10.11
N ALA A 10 3.36 -4.80 -10.70
CA ALA A 10 3.13 -3.79 -11.75
C ALA A 10 2.46 -2.52 -11.18
N GLY A 11 2.68 -2.21 -9.90
CA GLY A 11 2.29 -0.95 -9.28
C GLY A 11 3.23 0.22 -9.63
N PRO A 12 3.09 1.38 -8.97
CA PRO A 12 3.93 2.57 -9.23
C PRO A 12 5.43 2.28 -9.15
N ALA A 13 5.87 1.54 -8.14
CA ALA A 13 7.27 1.16 -7.98
C ALA A 13 7.76 0.28 -9.14
N GLY A 14 7.03 -0.79 -9.45
CA GLY A 14 7.47 -1.73 -10.49
C GLY A 14 7.41 -1.16 -11.90
N LEU A 15 6.37 -0.40 -12.25
CA LEU A 15 6.28 0.28 -13.55
C LEU A 15 7.43 1.30 -13.71
N THR A 16 7.75 2.05 -12.64
CA THR A 16 8.85 3.01 -12.68
C THR A 16 10.20 2.29 -12.77
N ALA A 17 10.40 1.20 -12.03
CA ALA A 17 11.59 0.37 -12.16
C ALA A 17 11.79 -0.12 -13.60
N GLY A 18 10.73 -0.63 -14.23
CA GLY A 18 10.76 -1.04 -15.63
C GLY A 18 11.15 0.08 -16.59
N ILE A 19 10.57 1.29 -16.39
CA ILE A 19 10.90 2.49 -17.19
C ILE A 19 12.40 2.83 -17.08
N PHE A 20 12.94 2.86 -15.86
CA PHE A 20 14.35 3.19 -15.65
C PHE A 20 15.28 2.11 -16.19
N ALA A 21 14.93 0.84 -16.06
CA ALA A 21 15.70 -0.28 -16.61
C ALA A 21 15.83 -0.20 -18.15
N VAL A 22 14.72 -0.02 -18.87
CA VAL A 22 14.77 0.08 -20.36
C VAL A 22 15.55 1.33 -20.81
N ARG A 23 15.54 2.43 -20.05
CA ARG A 23 16.35 3.63 -20.34
C ARG A 23 17.84 3.38 -20.17
N ARG A 24 18.25 2.36 -19.43
CA ARG A 24 19.62 1.83 -19.31
C ARG A 24 19.91 0.70 -20.31
N SER A 25 19.00 0.47 -21.27
CA SER A 25 19.10 -0.62 -22.26
C SER A 25 19.16 -2.02 -21.64
N MET A 26 18.55 -2.19 -20.46
CA MET A 26 18.48 -3.50 -19.79
C MET A 26 17.27 -4.28 -20.26
N ASP A 27 17.44 -5.60 -20.35
CA ASP A 27 16.34 -6.52 -20.60
C ASP A 27 15.54 -6.73 -19.31
N VAL A 28 14.31 -6.21 -19.28
CA VAL A 28 13.44 -6.21 -18.07
C VAL A 28 12.06 -6.76 -18.38
N VAL A 29 11.56 -7.61 -17.48
CA VAL A 29 10.17 -8.02 -17.44
C VAL A 29 9.53 -7.58 -16.13
N VAL A 30 8.34 -6.99 -16.21
CA VAL A 30 7.52 -6.60 -15.06
C VAL A 30 6.33 -7.56 -14.96
N LEU A 31 6.20 -8.23 -13.82
CA LEU A 31 5.14 -9.22 -13.55
C LEU A 31 4.05 -8.59 -12.70
N GLY A 32 2.83 -8.51 -13.22
CA GLY A 32 1.65 -8.01 -12.49
C GLY A 32 0.69 -9.15 -12.16
N ASP A 33 0.31 -9.33 -10.91
CA ASP A 33 -0.71 -10.29 -10.51
C ASP A 33 -2.09 -9.84 -11.01
N PRO A 34 -2.72 -10.53 -11.99
CA PRO A 34 -4.01 -10.13 -12.54
C PRO A 34 -5.17 -10.27 -11.53
N THR A 35 -4.94 -10.95 -10.41
CA THR A 35 -5.94 -11.14 -9.35
C THR A 35 -5.83 -10.10 -8.23
N SER A 36 -4.86 -9.18 -8.31
CA SER A 36 -4.60 -8.18 -7.29
C SER A 36 -4.58 -6.77 -7.89
N MET A 37 -5.51 -5.93 -7.46
CA MET A 37 -5.47 -4.50 -7.79
C MET A 37 -4.35 -3.80 -7.02
N SER A 38 -3.73 -2.81 -7.64
CA SER A 38 -2.85 -1.88 -6.94
C SER A 38 -3.65 -1.00 -6.00
N THR A 39 -3.14 -0.70 -4.80
CA THR A 39 -3.76 0.25 -3.88
C THR A 39 -3.94 1.65 -4.51
N MET A 40 -3.15 1.99 -5.52
CA MET A 40 -3.34 3.21 -6.32
C MET A 40 -4.65 3.17 -7.09
N GLU A 41 -5.07 2.02 -7.65
CA GLU A 41 -6.32 1.89 -8.39
C GLU A 41 -7.56 1.99 -7.49
N GLU A 42 -7.40 1.75 -6.18
CA GLU A 42 -8.47 1.92 -5.18
C GLU A 42 -8.69 3.39 -4.81
N ALA A 43 -7.74 4.29 -5.11
CA ALA A 43 -7.82 5.70 -4.75
C ALA A 43 -8.81 6.45 -5.65
N THR A 44 -9.85 7.04 -5.03
CA THR A 44 -10.85 7.84 -5.73
C THR A 44 -10.25 9.14 -6.27
N LEU A 45 -9.33 9.74 -5.49
CA LEU A 45 -8.65 11.00 -5.80
C LEU A 45 -7.18 10.91 -5.40
N VAL A 46 -6.29 11.34 -6.29
CA VAL A 46 -4.84 11.48 -6.05
C VAL A 46 -4.49 12.94 -6.25
N ASP A 47 -4.18 13.64 -5.16
CA ASP A 47 -3.89 15.08 -5.18
C ASP A 47 -2.41 15.39 -4.88
N ASP A 48 -1.65 14.38 -4.49
CA ASP A 48 -0.23 14.45 -4.14
C ASP A 48 0.72 13.89 -5.22
N TRP A 49 0.23 13.72 -6.45
CA TRP A 49 1.05 13.38 -7.61
C TRP A 49 1.49 14.65 -8.37
N PRO A 50 2.79 15.02 -8.37
CA PRO A 50 3.26 16.23 -9.01
C PRO A 50 2.89 16.31 -10.50
N GLY A 51 2.30 17.45 -10.90
CA GLY A 51 1.90 17.70 -12.28
C GLY A 51 0.51 17.18 -12.68
N MET A 52 -0.18 16.42 -11.81
CA MET A 52 -1.53 15.90 -12.08
C MET A 52 -2.43 15.97 -10.84
N PRO A 53 -2.75 17.16 -10.32
CA PRO A 53 -3.59 17.30 -9.15
C PRO A 53 -5.01 16.81 -9.43
N GLY A 54 -5.62 16.12 -8.47
CA GLY A 54 -7.02 15.69 -8.57
C GLY A 54 -7.29 14.56 -9.57
N VAL A 55 -6.28 13.80 -9.98
CA VAL A 55 -6.46 12.67 -10.88
C VAL A 55 -7.04 11.45 -10.15
N ALA A 56 -7.93 10.70 -10.79
CA ALA A 56 -8.38 9.43 -10.24
C ALA A 56 -7.25 8.38 -10.28
N GLY A 57 -7.15 7.55 -9.24
CA GLY A 57 -6.12 6.51 -9.15
C GLY A 57 -6.07 5.57 -10.37
N PRO A 58 -7.21 5.02 -10.85
CA PRO A 58 -7.24 4.21 -12.07
C PRO A 58 -6.74 4.94 -13.32
N GLU A 59 -7.02 6.23 -13.46
CA GLU A 59 -6.54 7.04 -14.58
C GLU A 59 -5.02 7.21 -14.52
N LEU A 60 -4.49 7.54 -13.34
CA LEU A 60 -3.04 7.67 -13.16
C LEU A 60 -2.33 6.34 -13.44
N PHE A 61 -2.89 5.22 -12.96
CA PHE A 61 -2.36 3.89 -13.21
C PHE A 61 -2.32 3.54 -14.70
N ALA A 62 -3.41 3.84 -15.42
CA ALA A 62 -3.48 3.64 -16.86
C ALA A 62 -2.41 4.45 -17.62
N LYS A 63 -2.18 5.71 -17.21
CA LYS A 63 -1.13 6.57 -17.81
C LYS A 63 0.27 6.04 -17.52
N MET A 64 0.55 5.61 -16.30
CA MET A 64 1.86 5.01 -15.95
C MET A 64 2.10 3.72 -16.73
N THR A 65 1.09 2.85 -16.84
CA THR A 65 1.17 1.60 -17.59
C THR A 65 1.39 1.87 -19.10
N ALA A 66 0.67 2.82 -19.67
CA ALA A 66 0.82 3.21 -21.07
C ALA A 66 2.22 3.78 -21.34
N HIS A 67 2.75 4.59 -20.41
CA HIS A 67 4.11 5.12 -20.51
C HIS A 67 5.16 4.01 -20.50
N ALA A 68 5.08 3.07 -19.55
CA ALA A 68 6.00 1.92 -19.49
C ALA A 68 5.98 1.11 -20.80
N LYS A 69 4.79 0.75 -21.28
CA LYS A 69 4.62 0.01 -22.55
C LYS A 69 5.16 0.78 -23.75
N LYS A 70 4.94 2.10 -23.83
CA LYS A 70 5.44 2.95 -24.92
C LYS A 70 6.97 2.95 -25.00
N LEU A 71 7.65 2.83 -23.86
CA LEU A 71 9.11 2.72 -23.79
C LEU A 71 9.64 1.29 -24.04
N GLY A 72 8.76 0.32 -24.25
CA GLY A 72 9.14 -1.06 -24.53
C GLY A 72 9.27 -1.96 -23.30
N VAL A 73 8.79 -1.51 -22.12
CA VAL A 73 8.76 -2.38 -20.94
C VAL A 73 7.81 -3.56 -21.19
N LEU A 74 8.33 -4.79 -21.05
CA LEU A 74 7.54 -6.01 -21.14
C LEU A 74 6.74 -6.20 -19.84
N VAL A 75 5.45 -5.84 -19.86
CA VAL A 75 4.56 -6.04 -18.72
C VAL A 75 3.71 -7.29 -18.95
N LYS A 76 3.89 -8.31 -18.10
CA LYS A 76 3.16 -9.59 -18.14
C LYS A 76 2.13 -9.65 -17.03
N GLN A 77 0.93 -10.13 -17.37
CA GLN A 77 -0.13 -10.42 -16.41
C GLN A 77 0.04 -11.85 -15.89
N GLU A 78 0.94 -11.98 -14.92
CA GLU A 78 1.34 -13.27 -14.34
C GLU A 78 1.62 -13.09 -12.85
N LYS A 79 1.15 -14.04 -12.06
CA LYS A 79 1.34 -14.06 -10.61
C LYS A 79 2.65 -14.75 -10.27
N ALA A 80 3.59 -14.02 -9.68
CA ALA A 80 4.79 -14.62 -9.11
C ALA A 80 4.43 -15.47 -7.89
N LEU A 81 4.94 -16.69 -7.85
CA LEU A 81 4.67 -17.71 -6.83
C LEU A 81 5.89 -18.00 -5.96
N GLU A 82 7.09 -17.88 -6.53
CA GLU A 82 8.33 -18.25 -5.85
C GLU A 82 9.50 -17.47 -6.45
N ILE A 83 10.48 -17.14 -5.59
CA ILE A 83 11.82 -16.71 -5.99
C ILE A 83 12.80 -17.75 -5.43
N ARG A 84 13.75 -18.20 -6.23
CA ARG A 84 14.84 -19.10 -5.79
C ARG A 84 16.17 -18.66 -6.38
N SER A 85 17.25 -18.90 -5.66
CA SER A 85 18.62 -18.68 -6.15
C SER A 85 19.06 -19.85 -7.01
N LYS A 86 19.78 -19.54 -8.11
CA LYS A 86 20.38 -20.53 -9.02
C LYS A 86 21.80 -20.09 -9.38
N GLY A 87 22.76 -20.44 -8.54
CA GLY A 87 24.14 -19.93 -8.67
C GLY A 87 24.21 -18.43 -8.51
N LYS A 88 24.67 -17.72 -9.54
CA LYS A 88 24.70 -16.23 -9.57
C LYS A 88 23.39 -15.61 -10.09
N LEU A 89 22.41 -16.41 -10.48
CA LEU A 89 21.13 -15.99 -11.04
C LEU A 89 20.00 -16.24 -10.05
N PHE A 90 18.87 -15.60 -10.32
CA PHE A 90 17.60 -15.87 -9.67
C PHE A 90 16.62 -16.49 -10.68
N VAL A 91 15.71 -17.31 -10.18
CA VAL A 91 14.58 -17.84 -10.95
C VAL A 91 13.30 -17.37 -10.27
N VAL A 92 12.48 -16.66 -10.99
CA VAL A 92 11.13 -16.26 -10.58
C VAL A 92 10.14 -17.17 -11.27
N LYS A 93 9.44 -17.99 -10.48
CA LYS A 93 8.36 -18.86 -10.97
C LYS A 93 7.04 -18.13 -10.88
N THR A 94 6.28 -18.15 -11.96
CA THR A 94 4.90 -17.63 -12.01
C THR A 94 3.89 -18.76 -12.15
N ASP A 95 2.61 -18.41 -12.21
CA ASP A 95 1.51 -19.31 -12.55
C ASP A 95 1.54 -19.79 -14.01
N LYS A 96 2.39 -19.20 -14.87
CA LYS A 96 2.45 -19.50 -16.32
C LYS A 96 3.84 -19.88 -16.82
N ALA A 97 4.92 -19.38 -16.20
CA ALA A 97 6.28 -19.53 -16.70
C ALA A 97 7.34 -19.46 -15.58
N GLU A 98 8.60 -19.68 -15.95
CA GLU A 98 9.77 -19.37 -15.14
C GLU A 98 10.66 -18.35 -15.87
N TYR A 99 11.16 -17.38 -15.12
CA TYR A 99 12.03 -16.31 -15.61
C TYR A 99 13.36 -16.38 -14.88
N GLU A 100 14.45 -16.54 -15.63
CA GLU A 100 15.80 -16.39 -15.07
C GLU A 100 16.23 -14.92 -15.15
N ALA A 101 16.87 -14.42 -14.10
CA ALA A 101 17.32 -13.03 -14.03
C ALA A 101 18.65 -12.89 -13.29
N LYS A 102 19.44 -11.87 -13.66
CA LYS A 102 20.63 -11.47 -12.91
C LYS A 102 20.24 -10.80 -11.58
N THR A 103 19.17 -10.01 -11.58
CA THR A 103 18.64 -9.31 -10.40
C THR A 103 17.12 -9.37 -10.33
N VAL A 104 16.58 -9.21 -9.11
CA VAL A 104 15.13 -9.18 -8.86
C VAL A 104 14.76 -7.92 -8.09
N ILE A 105 13.68 -7.24 -8.50
CA ILE A 105 13.08 -6.11 -7.76
C ILE A 105 11.71 -6.54 -7.25
N ILE A 106 11.52 -6.61 -5.93
CA ILE A 106 10.24 -6.90 -5.29
C ILE A 106 9.49 -5.59 -5.11
N ALA A 107 8.40 -5.41 -5.88
CA ALA A 107 7.55 -4.22 -5.89
C ALA A 107 6.07 -4.60 -5.65
N THR A 108 5.86 -5.61 -4.80
CA THR A 108 4.57 -6.27 -4.55
C THR A 108 3.59 -5.42 -3.73
N GLY A 109 4.07 -4.30 -3.17
CA GLY A 109 3.25 -3.38 -2.39
C GLY A 109 2.79 -3.92 -1.03
N ALA A 110 1.73 -3.33 -0.50
CA ALA A 110 1.10 -3.75 0.75
C ALA A 110 -0.43 -3.67 0.60
N LYS A 111 -1.15 -4.47 1.38
CA LYS A 111 -2.61 -4.45 1.43
C LYS A 111 -3.09 -3.87 2.76
N HIS A 112 -4.15 -3.10 2.72
CA HIS A 112 -4.81 -2.65 3.95
C HIS A 112 -5.41 -3.85 4.70
N ARG A 113 -5.25 -3.86 6.01
CA ARG A 113 -5.99 -4.81 6.85
C ARG A 113 -7.46 -4.46 6.81
N LYS A 114 -8.29 -5.42 6.44
CA LYS A 114 -9.74 -5.29 6.51
C LYS A 114 -10.23 -5.53 7.94
N ALA A 115 -11.28 -4.83 8.33
CA ALA A 115 -11.95 -5.06 9.61
C ALA A 115 -12.72 -6.40 9.63
N MET A 116 -12.98 -6.98 8.46
CA MET A 116 -13.68 -8.26 8.25
C MET A 116 -15.09 -8.24 8.85
N VAL A 117 -15.81 -7.15 8.65
CA VAL A 117 -17.18 -6.98 9.13
C VAL A 117 -18.19 -6.92 7.98
N PRO A 118 -19.44 -7.36 8.21
CA PRO A 118 -20.51 -7.18 7.23
C PRO A 118 -20.60 -5.73 6.75
N GLY A 119 -20.75 -5.54 5.44
CA GLY A 119 -20.86 -4.24 4.81
C GLY A 119 -19.53 -3.61 4.37
N GLU A 120 -18.38 -4.03 4.91
CA GLU A 120 -17.08 -3.42 4.56
C GLU A 120 -16.81 -3.50 3.06
N GLU A 121 -16.88 -4.68 2.46
CA GLU A 121 -16.64 -4.85 1.02
C GLU A 121 -17.76 -4.25 0.16
N LYS A 122 -19.01 -4.38 0.59
CA LYS A 122 -20.18 -3.80 -0.10
C LYS A 122 -20.04 -2.29 -0.29
N PHE A 123 -19.49 -1.60 0.70
CA PHE A 123 -19.37 -0.14 0.71
C PHE A 123 -17.96 0.38 0.43
N ALA A 124 -17.01 -0.46 0.04
CA ALA A 124 -15.69 -0.03 -0.42
C ALA A 124 -15.83 0.96 -1.59
N GLY A 125 -15.22 2.16 -1.47
CA GLY A 125 -15.39 3.27 -2.41
C GLY A 125 -16.79 3.93 -2.40
N ARG A 126 -17.69 3.46 -1.53
CA ARG A 126 -19.04 3.99 -1.35
C ARG A 126 -19.32 4.40 0.09
N GLY A 127 -18.32 5.00 0.71
CA GLY A 127 -18.34 5.43 2.12
C GLY A 127 -17.36 4.67 3.00
N VAL A 128 -16.82 3.52 2.58
CA VAL A 128 -15.70 2.87 3.24
C VAL A 128 -14.41 3.18 2.48
N SER A 129 -13.41 3.66 3.20
CA SER A 129 -12.07 3.99 2.69
C SER A 129 -10.98 3.47 3.62
N TYR A 130 -9.79 3.28 3.05
CA TYR A 130 -8.57 2.91 3.78
C TYR A 130 -7.52 4.02 3.76
N CYS A 131 -7.79 5.13 3.06
CA CYS A 131 -6.87 6.26 2.89
C CYS A 131 -7.59 7.60 3.16
N ALA A 132 -7.44 8.15 4.37
CA ALA A 132 -8.04 9.46 4.69
C ALA A 132 -7.40 10.61 3.89
N ASN A 133 -6.12 10.50 3.55
CA ASN A 133 -5.46 11.50 2.71
C ASN A 133 -5.99 11.51 1.26
N CYS A 134 -6.47 10.36 0.76
CA CYS A 134 -6.99 10.23 -0.60
C CYS A 134 -8.45 10.69 -0.68
N ASP A 135 -9.28 10.12 0.20
CA ASP A 135 -10.75 10.27 0.11
C ASP A 135 -11.31 11.28 1.11
N GLY A 136 -10.49 11.77 2.06
CA GLY A 136 -10.94 12.69 3.12
C GLY A 136 -11.70 13.91 2.61
N PRO A 137 -11.22 14.63 1.57
CA PRO A 137 -11.85 15.86 1.09
C PRO A 137 -13.34 15.73 0.73
N ILE A 138 -13.79 14.56 0.25
CA ILE A 138 -15.20 14.33 -0.11
C ILE A 138 -16.13 14.23 1.11
N PHE A 139 -15.57 14.10 2.33
CA PHE A 139 -16.35 14.00 3.58
C PHE A 139 -16.41 15.30 4.38
N LYS A 140 -16.02 16.45 3.81
CA LYS A 140 -16.19 17.75 4.45
C LYS A 140 -17.64 17.98 4.85
N GLY A 141 -17.86 18.35 6.13
CA GLY A 141 -19.22 18.56 6.68
C GLY A 141 -20.02 17.29 6.96
N ARG A 142 -19.42 16.10 6.81
CA ARG A 142 -20.06 14.79 7.01
C ARG A 142 -19.61 14.14 8.30
N LYS A 143 -20.36 13.12 8.75
CA LYS A 143 -20.02 12.30 9.92
C LYS A 143 -19.17 11.12 9.50
N VAL A 144 -17.99 10.99 10.09
CA VAL A 144 -17.07 9.91 9.74
C VAL A 144 -16.56 9.17 10.97
N ALA A 145 -16.38 7.87 10.82
CA ALA A 145 -15.72 7.02 11.80
C ALA A 145 -14.32 6.63 11.29
N VAL A 146 -13.32 6.79 12.13
CA VAL A 146 -11.98 6.23 11.92
C VAL A 146 -11.83 5.02 12.83
N ILE A 147 -11.51 3.88 12.26
CA ILE A 147 -11.38 2.61 12.99
C ILE A 147 -9.90 2.29 13.17
N GLY A 148 -9.41 2.31 14.41
CA GLY A 148 -8.02 2.03 14.70
C GLY A 148 -7.56 2.63 16.03
N GLY A 149 -6.25 2.62 16.29
CA GLY A 149 -5.71 3.17 17.55
C GLY A 149 -4.20 3.37 17.54
N GLY A 150 -3.55 3.21 16.40
CA GLY A 150 -2.15 3.56 16.17
C GLY A 150 -2.01 4.95 15.54
N ASP A 151 -0.78 5.33 15.20
CA ASP A 151 -0.46 6.64 14.62
C ASP A 151 -1.28 6.95 13.37
N THR A 152 -1.44 5.99 12.46
CA THR A 152 -2.26 6.17 11.26
C THR A 152 -3.70 6.53 11.59
N ALA A 153 -4.32 5.86 12.56
CA ALA A 153 -5.69 6.16 12.95
C ALA A 153 -5.81 7.54 13.61
N ALA A 154 -4.84 7.91 14.44
CA ALA A 154 -4.80 9.21 15.09
C ALA A 154 -4.62 10.34 14.07
N THR A 155 -3.66 10.21 13.15
CA THR A 155 -3.44 11.21 12.10
C THR A 155 -4.61 11.32 11.14
N TYR A 156 -5.27 10.20 10.79
CA TYR A 156 -6.49 10.22 9.99
C TYR A 156 -7.64 10.95 10.68
N ALA A 157 -7.84 10.70 11.98
CA ALA A 157 -8.90 11.36 12.74
C ALA A 157 -8.68 12.88 12.85
N LEU A 158 -7.43 13.31 13.10
CA LEU A 158 -7.06 14.73 13.12
C LEU A 158 -7.22 15.38 11.75
N LEU A 159 -6.79 14.71 10.68
CA LEU A 159 -6.95 15.19 9.32
C LEU A 159 -8.44 15.36 8.96
N MET A 160 -9.28 14.39 9.29
CA MET A 160 -10.71 14.46 9.00
C MET A 160 -11.39 15.61 9.75
N GLU A 161 -11.02 15.83 11.01
CA GLU A 161 -11.48 17.01 11.76
C GLU A 161 -11.00 18.32 11.14
N GLN A 162 -9.73 18.39 10.72
CA GLN A 162 -9.15 19.56 10.06
C GLN A 162 -9.84 19.89 8.72
N ILE A 163 -10.24 18.87 7.96
CA ILE A 163 -11.03 19.01 6.72
C ILE A 163 -12.44 19.54 7.02
N GLY A 164 -12.91 19.45 8.26
CA GLY A 164 -14.23 19.90 8.71
C GLY A 164 -15.27 18.78 8.77
N ALA A 165 -14.86 17.51 8.87
CA ALA A 165 -15.76 16.39 9.13
C ALA A 165 -16.04 16.26 10.64
N GLU A 166 -17.26 15.84 11.01
CA GLU A 166 -17.59 15.42 12.38
C GLU A 166 -17.00 14.01 12.61
N THR A 167 -15.87 13.94 13.30
CA THR A 167 -15.03 12.75 13.33
C THR A 167 -15.13 12.00 14.66
N SER A 168 -15.35 10.69 14.58
CA SER A 168 -15.26 9.76 15.70
C SER A 168 -14.11 8.77 15.49
N LEU A 169 -13.23 8.60 16.48
CA LEU A 169 -12.16 7.59 16.47
C LEU A 169 -12.58 6.43 17.38
N ILE A 170 -12.70 5.24 16.78
CA ILE A 170 -13.18 4.04 17.44
C ILE A 170 -12.01 3.09 17.69
N HIS A 171 -11.78 2.72 18.94
CA HIS A 171 -10.69 1.85 19.33
C HIS A 171 -11.12 0.76 20.32
N ARG A 172 -10.59 -0.45 20.12
CA ARG A 172 -10.94 -1.64 20.91
C ARG A 172 -10.41 -1.67 22.34
N ARG A 173 -9.43 -0.83 22.67
CA ARG A 173 -8.81 -0.72 24.01
C ARG A 173 -9.24 0.55 24.69
N ASP A 174 -8.93 0.66 25.99
CA ASP A 174 -9.12 1.83 26.82
C ASP A 174 -8.14 2.96 26.50
N GLU A 175 -7.01 2.65 25.85
CA GLU A 175 -5.98 3.61 25.46
C GLU A 175 -5.49 3.41 24.03
N LEU A 176 -5.22 4.52 23.33
CA LEU A 176 -4.63 4.50 21.99
C LEU A 176 -3.15 4.11 22.05
N ARG A 177 -2.69 3.35 21.06
CA ARG A 177 -1.27 3.01 20.88
C ARG A 177 -0.48 4.09 20.15
N ALA A 178 -1.14 5.11 19.66
CA ALA A 178 -0.50 6.26 19.00
C ALA A 178 0.50 6.92 19.94
N VAL A 179 1.57 7.49 19.38
CA VAL A 179 2.58 8.22 20.15
C VAL A 179 1.97 9.41 20.90
N ASP A 180 2.62 9.82 22.00
CA ASP A 180 2.11 10.84 22.91
C ASP A 180 1.73 12.15 22.23
N THR A 181 2.46 12.56 21.21
CA THR A 181 2.18 13.78 20.46
C THR A 181 0.76 13.74 19.88
N TYR A 182 0.41 12.68 19.14
CA TYR A 182 -0.92 12.53 18.55
C TYR A 182 -2.01 12.35 19.62
N ARG A 183 -1.73 11.65 20.71
CA ARG A 183 -2.67 11.51 21.83
C ARG A 183 -2.99 12.87 22.46
N LYS A 184 -1.99 13.75 22.61
CA LYS A 184 -2.16 15.12 23.13
C LYS A 184 -2.94 16.01 22.16
N GLU A 185 -2.69 15.89 20.86
CA GLU A 185 -3.43 16.62 19.82
C GLU A 185 -4.91 16.18 19.77
N LEU A 186 -5.18 14.89 19.80
CA LEU A 186 -6.55 14.36 19.87
C LEU A 186 -7.33 14.86 21.10
N LYS A 187 -6.68 14.97 22.26
CA LYS A 187 -7.32 15.54 23.46
C LYS A 187 -7.71 17.01 23.33
N LYS A 188 -7.03 17.76 22.45
CA LYS A 188 -7.32 19.19 22.17
C LYS A 188 -8.28 19.37 20.99
N SER A 189 -8.49 18.34 20.20
CA SER A 189 -9.33 18.34 19.01
C SER A 189 -10.81 18.12 19.36
N LYS A 190 -11.69 18.27 18.35
CA LYS A 190 -13.13 17.94 18.46
C LYS A 190 -13.42 16.48 18.12
N VAL A 191 -12.40 15.65 17.89
CA VAL A 191 -12.56 14.24 17.59
C VAL A 191 -13.17 13.50 18.78
N LYS A 192 -14.29 12.82 18.55
CA LYS A 192 -14.95 12.01 19.58
C LYS A 192 -14.23 10.67 19.72
N LEU A 193 -13.64 10.40 20.88
CA LEU A 193 -13.03 9.10 21.16
C LEU A 193 -14.09 8.12 21.66
N ILE A 194 -14.21 6.97 20.98
CA ILE A 194 -15.08 5.85 21.36
C ILE A 194 -14.15 4.67 21.65
N LEU A 195 -13.67 4.62 22.89
CA LEU A 195 -12.76 3.58 23.37
C LEU A 195 -13.52 2.32 23.80
N ASN A 196 -12.79 1.24 24.06
CA ASN A 196 -13.35 -0.07 24.43
C ASN A 196 -14.43 -0.54 23.47
N SER A 197 -14.29 -0.20 22.16
CA SER A 197 -15.34 -0.44 21.19
C SER A 197 -14.76 -1.01 19.90
N VAL A 198 -15.47 -2.00 19.33
CA VAL A 198 -15.12 -2.63 18.07
C VAL A 198 -16.24 -2.44 17.04
N LEU A 199 -15.85 -2.18 15.79
CA LEU A 199 -16.78 -2.18 14.67
C LEU A 199 -17.32 -3.59 14.45
N LYS A 200 -18.62 -3.73 14.28
CA LYS A 200 -19.30 -5.03 14.06
C LYS A 200 -20.00 -5.11 12.71
N GLU A 201 -20.49 -3.98 12.21
CA GLU A 201 -21.22 -3.93 10.95
C GLU A 201 -21.20 -2.52 10.37
N ILE A 202 -21.21 -2.41 9.06
CA ILE A 202 -21.41 -1.15 8.31
C ILE A 202 -22.72 -1.28 7.54
N LYS A 203 -23.65 -0.35 7.76
CA LYS A 203 -24.98 -0.37 7.19
C LYS A 203 -25.19 0.76 6.18
N GLY A 204 -26.06 0.51 5.23
CA GLY A 204 -26.47 1.48 4.23
C GLY A 204 -27.19 0.84 3.06
N ASP A 205 -27.55 1.65 2.06
CA ASP A 205 -28.17 1.18 0.83
C ASP A 205 -27.18 1.23 -0.34
N LYS A 206 -27.07 2.41 -0.97
CA LYS A 206 -26.07 2.71 -2.02
C LYS A 206 -24.76 3.20 -1.43
N MET A 207 -24.80 3.90 -0.32
CA MET A 207 -23.71 4.47 0.43
C MET A 207 -23.82 4.08 1.91
N VAL A 208 -22.76 4.27 2.68
CA VAL A 208 -22.79 4.13 4.15
C VAL A 208 -23.82 5.09 4.74
N LYS A 209 -24.60 4.63 5.74
CA LYS A 209 -25.56 5.43 6.52
C LYS A 209 -25.35 5.30 8.03
N SER A 210 -24.86 4.17 8.50
CA SER A 210 -24.55 3.97 9.91
C SER A 210 -23.54 2.84 10.10
N ILE A 211 -23.00 2.76 11.32
CA ILE A 211 -22.17 1.66 11.78
C ILE A 211 -22.72 1.08 13.08
N VAL A 212 -22.54 -0.21 13.26
CA VAL A 212 -22.80 -0.87 14.57
C VAL A 212 -21.46 -1.07 15.26
N VAL A 213 -21.34 -0.51 16.44
CA VAL A 213 -20.20 -0.73 17.34
C VAL A 213 -20.61 -1.56 18.55
N GLN A 214 -19.69 -2.37 19.04
CA GLN A 214 -19.89 -3.14 20.27
C GLN A 214 -18.90 -2.70 21.34
N ASP A 215 -19.39 -2.33 22.51
CA ASP A 215 -18.56 -2.16 23.69
C ASP A 215 -17.97 -3.52 24.09
N VAL A 216 -16.64 -3.58 24.24
CA VAL A 216 -15.93 -4.86 24.50
C VAL A 216 -16.16 -5.39 25.89
N ASN A 217 -16.53 -4.55 26.86
CA ASN A 217 -16.76 -4.90 28.26
C ASN A 217 -18.21 -5.35 28.48
N THR A 218 -19.16 -4.50 28.08
CA THR A 218 -20.60 -4.73 28.33
C THR A 218 -21.27 -5.56 27.24
N LYS A 219 -20.62 -5.76 26.10
CA LYS A 219 -21.18 -6.41 24.88
C LYS A 219 -22.35 -5.65 24.25
N LYS A 220 -22.69 -4.48 24.76
CA LYS A 220 -23.76 -3.64 24.24
C LYS A 220 -23.47 -3.23 22.81
N LEU A 221 -24.44 -3.39 21.93
CA LEU A 221 -24.41 -2.89 20.55
C LEU A 221 -25.03 -1.50 20.50
N THR A 222 -24.41 -0.62 19.72
CA THR A 222 -24.90 0.74 19.48
C THR A 222 -24.82 1.02 17.98
N ASP A 223 -25.94 1.46 17.40
CA ASP A 223 -26.00 1.92 16.01
C ASP A 223 -25.72 3.42 15.97
N ILE A 224 -24.72 3.84 15.21
CA ILE A 224 -24.26 5.24 15.15
C ILE A 224 -24.37 5.72 13.69
N PRO A 225 -25.16 6.78 13.42
CA PRO A 225 -25.23 7.38 12.08
C PRO A 225 -23.86 7.89 11.61
N MET A 226 -23.42 7.44 10.44
CA MET A 226 -22.14 7.80 9.81
C MET A 226 -22.32 7.85 8.30
N ASP A 227 -21.65 8.82 7.65
CA ASP A 227 -21.59 8.94 6.20
C ASP A 227 -20.37 8.25 5.60
N GLY A 228 -19.33 8.03 6.44
CA GLY A 228 -18.09 7.38 6.02
C GLY A 228 -17.36 6.63 7.13
N VAL A 229 -16.57 5.64 6.72
CA VAL A 229 -15.75 4.81 7.60
C VAL A 229 -14.35 4.70 7.03
N PHE A 230 -13.35 5.14 7.80
CA PHE A 230 -11.94 5.00 7.47
C PHE A 230 -11.32 3.87 8.28
N VAL A 231 -10.96 2.77 7.62
CA VAL A 231 -10.39 1.59 8.29
C VAL A 231 -8.87 1.76 8.37
N ALA A 232 -8.36 2.08 9.56
CA ALA A 232 -6.95 2.40 9.85
C ALA A 232 -6.33 1.44 10.88
N ILE A 233 -6.50 0.13 10.64
CA ILE A 233 -6.02 -0.95 11.54
C ILE A 233 -4.68 -1.55 11.09
N GLY A 234 -3.99 -0.87 10.18
CA GLY A 234 -2.66 -1.22 9.66
C GLY A 234 -2.69 -1.79 8.26
N THR A 235 -1.50 -2.08 7.76
CA THR A 235 -1.25 -2.71 6.45
C THR A 235 -0.54 -4.05 6.64
N VAL A 236 -0.58 -4.89 5.62
CA VAL A 236 0.16 -6.14 5.54
C VAL A 236 1.02 -6.08 4.28
N PRO A 237 2.36 -6.05 4.39
CA PRO A 237 3.22 -6.07 3.23
C PRO A 237 3.10 -7.41 2.49
N ALA A 238 3.17 -7.37 1.16
CA ALA A 238 3.21 -8.57 0.33
C ALA A 238 4.67 -9.04 0.16
N SER A 239 5.31 -9.43 1.26
CA SER A 239 6.75 -9.75 1.35
C SER A 239 7.06 -11.25 1.34
N GLU A 240 6.04 -12.11 1.30
CA GLU A 240 6.20 -13.58 1.45
C GLU A 240 7.19 -14.18 0.42
N LEU A 241 7.17 -13.70 -0.82
CA LEU A 241 8.05 -14.18 -1.89
C LEU A 241 9.55 -14.00 -1.55
N GLY A 242 9.89 -12.97 -0.80
CA GLY A 242 11.27 -12.70 -0.40
C GLY A 242 11.82 -13.68 0.64
N LYS A 243 10.94 -14.32 1.41
CA LYS A 243 11.36 -15.28 2.46
C LYS A 243 12.10 -16.49 1.90
N ASN A 244 11.71 -16.96 0.71
CA ASN A 244 12.29 -18.15 0.09
C ASN A 244 13.77 -17.96 -0.29
N VAL A 245 14.22 -16.73 -0.47
CA VAL A 245 15.61 -16.40 -0.77
C VAL A 245 16.36 -15.79 0.42
N GLY A 246 15.75 -15.78 1.61
CA GLY A 246 16.41 -15.35 2.85
C GLY A 246 16.41 -13.83 3.09
N ILE A 247 15.48 -13.08 2.47
CA ILE A 247 15.35 -11.65 2.72
C ILE A 247 14.86 -11.39 4.14
N LYS A 248 15.51 -10.44 4.82
CA LYS A 248 15.13 -10.00 6.17
C LYS A 248 13.94 -9.04 6.10
N THR A 249 13.03 -9.20 7.07
CA THR A 249 11.90 -8.31 7.28
C THR A 249 11.95 -7.73 8.70
N ASP A 250 11.28 -6.59 8.89
CA ASP A 250 11.05 -6.04 10.22
C ASP A 250 9.95 -6.83 10.98
N GLU A 251 9.68 -6.45 12.23
CA GLU A 251 8.67 -7.10 13.08
C GLU A 251 7.25 -7.03 12.51
N SER A 252 6.98 -6.10 11.63
CA SER A 252 5.69 -5.92 10.94
C SER A 252 5.62 -6.68 9.62
N GLY A 253 6.73 -7.31 9.19
CA GLY A 253 6.83 -8.09 7.96
C GLY A 253 7.27 -7.29 6.74
N PHE A 254 7.59 -5.99 6.86
CA PHE A 254 8.11 -5.19 5.75
C PHE A 254 9.55 -5.57 5.42
N ILE A 255 9.89 -5.64 4.13
CA ILE A 255 11.24 -5.95 3.66
C ILE A 255 12.19 -4.84 4.10
N ILE A 256 13.26 -5.20 4.81
CA ILE A 256 14.29 -4.27 5.23
C ILE A 256 15.16 -3.93 4.01
N VAL A 257 15.23 -2.64 3.68
CA VAL A 257 16.09 -2.10 2.62
C VAL A 257 16.95 -0.98 3.14
N ASP A 258 18.09 -0.77 2.48
CA ASP A 258 18.92 0.41 2.66
C ASP A 258 18.47 1.58 1.76
N ARG A 259 19.25 2.66 1.71
CA ARG A 259 18.94 3.83 0.84
C ARG A 259 19.02 3.52 -0.66
N SER A 260 19.73 2.46 -1.03
CA SER A 260 19.87 1.94 -2.38
C SER A 260 18.74 0.97 -2.77
N GLN A 261 17.74 0.81 -1.92
CA GLN A 261 16.67 -0.18 -2.05
C GLN A 261 17.18 -1.63 -2.09
N MET A 262 18.44 -1.87 -1.69
CA MET A 262 19.02 -3.20 -1.61
C MET A 262 18.50 -3.92 -0.36
N THR A 263 18.14 -5.18 -0.51
CA THR A 263 17.73 -6.06 0.61
C THR A 263 18.96 -6.69 1.29
N SER A 264 18.72 -7.57 2.26
CA SER A 264 19.80 -8.37 2.87
C SER A 264 20.43 -9.40 1.92
N VAL A 265 19.91 -9.56 0.71
CA VAL A 265 20.38 -10.53 -0.30
C VAL A 265 20.91 -9.75 -1.49
N PRO A 266 22.24 -9.84 -1.79
CA PRO A 266 22.84 -9.18 -2.95
C PRO A 266 22.12 -9.55 -4.25
N GLY A 267 21.86 -8.55 -5.11
CA GLY A 267 21.13 -8.74 -6.35
C GLY A 267 19.61 -8.78 -6.21
N VAL A 268 19.08 -8.70 -4.96
CA VAL A 268 17.64 -8.57 -4.72
C VAL A 268 17.33 -7.22 -4.07
N PHE A 269 16.46 -6.47 -4.70
CA PHE A 269 16.01 -5.13 -4.29
C PHE A 269 14.53 -5.16 -3.91
N ALA A 270 14.07 -4.20 -3.14
CA ALA A 270 12.64 -4.02 -2.88
C ALA A 270 12.26 -2.54 -2.89
N ALA A 271 11.09 -2.23 -3.45
CA ALA A 271 10.63 -0.85 -3.63
C ALA A 271 9.12 -0.71 -3.42
N GLY A 272 8.71 0.43 -2.92
CA GLY A 272 7.31 0.75 -2.63
C GLY A 272 6.86 0.18 -1.29
N ASP A 273 5.54 0.04 -1.15
CA ASP A 273 4.91 -0.21 0.13
C ASP A 273 5.25 -1.56 0.80
N CYS A 274 5.88 -2.50 0.09
CA CYS A 274 6.38 -3.74 0.67
C CYS A 274 7.68 -3.56 1.48
N SER A 275 8.41 -2.45 1.27
CA SER A 275 9.65 -2.11 2.00
C SER A 275 9.35 -1.49 3.36
N ASN A 276 10.37 -1.39 4.23
CA ASN A 276 10.27 -0.78 5.56
C ASN A 276 10.32 0.76 5.55
N ASN A 277 10.28 1.40 4.38
CA ASN A 277 10.23 2.85 4.25
C ASN A 277 8.96 3.40 4.91
N LYS A 278 9.10 4.49 5.69
CA LYS A 278 8.00 5.02 6.52
C LYS A 278 6.90 5.70 5.72
N THR A 279 7.27 6.34 4.61
CA THR A 279 6.33 7.09 3.78
C THR A 279 5.78 6.20 2.67
N LYS A 280 4.49 5.89 2.74
CA LYS A 280 3.76 5.06 1.77
C LYS A 280 2.91 5.96 0.88
N ARG A 281 3.43 6.35 -0.29
CA ARG A 281 2.79 7.22 -1.28
C ARG A 281 3.10 6.74 -2.68
N ILE A 282 2.25 7.09 -3.64
CA ILE A 282 2.47 6.78 -5.05
C ILE A 282 3.81 7.36 -5.52
N VAL A 283 4.09 8.62 -5.19
CA VAL A 283 5.31 9.32 -5.59
C VAL A 283 6.56 8.72 -4.94
N THR A 284 6.52 8.34 -3.66
CA THR A 284 7.67 7.69 -3.01
C THR A 284 7.88 6.28 -3.54
N SER A 285 6.83 5.52 -3.79
CA SER A 285 6.93 4.21 -4.43
C SER A 285 7.56 4.29 -5.83
N ALA A 286 7.18 5.28 -6.63
CA ALA A 286 7.80 5.53 -7.93
C ALA A 286 9.29 5.89 -7.81
N ALA A 287 9.65 6.78 -6.87
CA ALA A 287 11.04 7.14 -6.61
C ALA A 287 11.88 5.93 -6.17
N GLU A 288 11.36 5.12 -5.26
CA GLU A 288 12.03 3.90 -4.80
C GLU A 288 12.23 2.90 -5.95
N GLY A 289 11.24 2.74 -6.84
CA GLY A 289 11.36 1.91 -8.03
C GLY A 289 12.47 2.39 -8.97
N SER A 290 12.62 3.70 -9.15
CA SER A 290 13.71 4.27 -9.96
C SER A 290 15.07 3.98 -9.34
N ILE A 291 15.22 4.15 -8.02
CA ILE A 291 16.47 3.87 -7.29
C ILE A 291 16.81 2.38 -7.40
N ALA A 292 15.85 1.49 -7.17
CA ALA A 292 16.07 0.05 -7.26
C ALA A 292 16.59 -0.38 -8.65
N ALA A 293 16.03 0.20 -9.72
CA ALA A 293 16.47 -0.12 -11.08
C ALA A 293 17.90 0.40 -11.39
N GLU A 294 18.24 1.61 -10.94
CA GLU A 294 19.61 2.15 -11.10
C GLU A 294 20.62 1.29 -10.33
N MET A 295 20.31 0.91 -9.09
CA MET A 295 21.21 0.09 -8.29
C MET A 295 21.31 -1.35 -8.81
N ALA A 296 20.24 -1.90 -9.37
CA ALA A 296 20.29 -3.20 -10.05
C ALA A 296 21.23 -3.15 -11.27
N TYR A 297 21.18 -2.06 -12.04
CA TYR A 297 22.12 -1.82 -13.15
C TYR A 297 23.57 -1.77 -12.67
N GLU A 298 23.86 -1.02 -11.63
CA GLU A 298 25.23 -0.92 -11.06
C GLU A 298 25.71 -2.27 -10.56
N HIS A 299 24.86 -3.01 -9.82
CA HIS A 299 25.18 -4.35 -9.32
C HIS A 299 25.54 -5.33 -10.45
N ILE A 300 24.83 -5.30 -11.57
CA ILE A 300 25.12 -6.17 -12.72
C ILE A 300 26.47 -5.78 -13.34
N ARG A 301 26.73 -4.51 -13.50
CA ARG A 301 28.00 -4.03 -14.07
C ARG A 301 29.21 -4.38 -13.22
N GLU A 302 29.10 -4.27 -11.90
CA GLU A 302 30.16 -4.64 -10.98
C GLU A 302 30.44 -6.16 -11.00
N ALA A 303 29.42 -6.96 -11.24
CA ALA A 303 29.57 -8.42 -11.35
C ALA A 303 30.15 -8.90 -12.68
N GLU A 304 30.18 -8.04 -13.71
CA GLU A 304 30.74 -8.30 -15.04
C GLU A 304 32.22 -7.83 -15.16
N LEU A 305 32.71 -7.05 -14.20
CA LEU A 305 34.12 -6.60 -14.06
C LEU A 305 34.95 -7.61 -13.27
#